data_53707810b4178bd3774028b66c8a9722
#
_entry.id   53707810b4178bd3774028b66c8a9722
#
_cell.length_a   1.000
_cell.length_b   1.000
_cell.length_c   1.000
_cell.angle_alpha   90.00
_cell.angle_beta   90.00
_cell.angle_gamma   90.00
#
_symmetry.space_group_name_H-M   'P 1'
#
loop_
_entity.id
_entity.type
_entity.pdbx_description
1 polymer ?
#
loop_
_entity_poly.entity_id
_entity_poly.type
_entity_poly.pdbx_seq_one_letter_code
_entity_poly.pdbx_strand_id
1 'polypeptide(L)'
;MTSSAVVRQPGEGEVLRAGPTVSVVKVAGTSTDDRLGAVEMHLEAGWDGPPAHVHEHVNHLWYVLAGSVLLTIHGHQDLYTRGSCLFVPSGTPHAFGTADNSAAVLLQVDTPQSLDGYFRELVESFPPGVPVDPARIDDIMRRHDTHPVT
;
A
#
# COMPACT_ATOMS: atom_id res chain seq x y z
N MET A 1 -20.63 6.83 15.41
CA MET A 1 -20.22 8.08 14.74
C MET A 1 -20.81 8.13 13.35
N THR A 2 -21.25 9.26 12.89
CA THR A 2 -21.64 9.45 11.50
C THR A 2 -20.39 9.79 10.71
N SER A 3 -20.05 8.97 9.71
CA SER A 3 -18.99 9.29 8.75
C SER A 3 -19.36 10.58 8.02
N SER A 4 -18.44 11.53 7.95
CA SER A 4 -18.62 12.75 7.16
C SER A 4 -17.93 12.60 5.80
N ALA A 5 -18.44 13.31 4.79
CA ALA A 5 -17.80 13.31 3.47
C ALA A 5 -16.36 13.84 3.57
N VAL A 6 -15.45 13.19 2.89
CA VAL A 6 -14.05 13.60 2.78
C VAL A 6 -13.77 14.01 1.34
N VAL A 7 -13.25 15.22 1.16
CA VAL A 7 -12.82 15.71 -0.16
C VAL A 7 -11.34 16.06 -0.08
N ARG A 8 -10.56 15.56 -1.03
CA ARG A 8 -9.12 15.87 -1.17
C ARG A 8 -8.85 16.38 -2.57
N GLN A 9 -8.34 17.59 -2.66
CA GLN A 9 -7.85 18.15 -3.91
C GLN A 9 -6.55 17.44 -4.35
N PRO A 10 -6.09 17.63 -5.59
CA PRO A 10 -4.80 17.10 -6.01
C PRO A 10 -3.67 17.48 -5.05
N GLY A 11 -2.88 16.49 -4.62
CA GLY A 11 -1.78 16.66 -3.67
C GLY A 11 -2.17 16.75 -2.20
N GLU A 12 -3.43 16.89 -1.86
CA GLU A 12 -3.89 16.93 -0.47
C GLU A 12 -3.94 15.55 0.17
N GLY A 13 -3.64 15.49 1.45
CA GLY A 13 -3.65 14.31 2.30
C GLY A 13 -2.45 14.27 3.24
N GLU A 14 -2.47 13.34 4.18
CA GLU A 14 -1.31 13.10 5.05
C GLU A 14 -0.21 12.39 4.24
N VAL A 15 0.98 12.99 4.22
CA VAL A 15 2.13 12.46 3.48
C VAL A 15 2.99 11.60 4.40
N LEU A 16 3.14 10.34 4.03
CA LEU A 16 3.94 9.34 4.75
C LEU A 16 5.08 8.87 3.85
N ARG A 17 6.33 9.11 4.26
CA ARG A 17 7.52 8.74 3.50
C ARG A 17 8.20 7.55 4.16
N ALA A 18 8.34 6.46 3.43
CA ALA A 18 9.01 5.24 3.87
C ALA A 18 9.99 4.77 2.79
N GLY A 19 11.27 5.14 2.93
CA GLY A 19 12.29 4.79 1.94
C GLY A 19 11.92 5.29 0.53
N PRO A 20 11.88 4.38 -0.47
CA PRO A 20 11.58 4.74 -1.86
C PRO A 20 10.09 4.95 -2.15
N THR A 21 9.23 4.91 -1.14
CA THR A 21 7.79 5.09 -1.30
C THR A 21 7.30 6.34 -0.60
N VAL A 22 6.36 7.03 -1.23
CA VAL A 22 5.61 8.12 -0.62
C VAL A 22 4.14 7.77 -0.70
N SER A 23 3.48 7.65 0.44
CA SER A 23 2.06 7.38 0.53
C SER A 23 1.32 8.64 0.96
N VAL A 24 0.27 9.00 0.23
CA VAL A 24 -0.60 10.13 0.56
C VAL A 24 -1.95 9.56 0.96
N VAL A 25 -2.30 9.68 2.22
CA VAL A 25 -3.58 9.19 2.75
C VAL A 25 -4.70 10.09 2.26
N LYS A 26 -5.55 9.59 1.37
CA LYS A 26 -6.69 10.31 0.81
C LYS A 26 -7.94 10.13 1.67
N VAL A 27 -8.17 8.91 2.15
CA VAL A 27 -9.25 8.59 3.09
C VAL A 27 -8.65 7.75 4.21
N ALA A 28 -8.63 8.28 5.41
CA ALA A 28 -8.13 7.58 6.59
C ALA A 28 -9.23 6.71 7.21
N GLY A 29 -8.85 5.61 7.85
CA GLY A 29 -9.77 4.73 8.57
C GLY A 29 -10.60 5.47 9.63
N THR A 30 -10.04 6.46 10.27
CA THR A 30 -10.75 7.32 11.24
C THR A 30 -11.96 8.04 10.65
N SER A 31 -12.01 8.25 9.34
CA SER A 31 -13.15 8.90 8.65
C SER A 31 -14.24 7.91 8.20
N THR A 32 -13.99 6.60 8.32
CA THR A 32 -14.86 5.55 7.78
C THR A 32 -15.23 4.48 8.81
N ASP A 33 -15.03 4.75 10.08
CA ASP A 33 -15.13 3.74 11.16
C ASP A 33 -14.24 2.49 10.84
N ASP A 34 -13.07 2.75 10.30
CA ASP A 34 -12.06 1.77 9.85
C ASP A 34 -12.53 0.78 8.77
N ARG A 35 -13.61 1.08 8.06
CA ARG A 35 -14.19 0.17 7.04
C ARG A 35 -13.63 0.34 5.65
N LEU A 36 -12.94 1.44 5.39
CA LEU A 36 -12.31 1.73 4.11
C LEU A 36 -11.14 2.69 4.32
N GLY A 37 -10.05 2.43 3.60
CA GLY A 37 -8.95 3.37 3.45
C GLY A 37 -8.67 3.61 1.97
N ALA A 38 -8.15 4.79 1.64
CA ALA A 38 -7.66 5.09 0.30
C ALA A 38 -6.32 5.83 0.39
N VAL A 39 -5.31 5.28 -0.26
CA VAL A 39 -3.94 5.79 -0.23
C VAL A 39 -3.42 5.91 -1.66
N GLU A 40 -2.88 7.07 -2.00
CA GLU A 40 -2.15 7.27 -3.25
C GLU A 40 -0.67 6.97 -2.99
N MET A 41 -0.14 5.95 -3.66
CA MET A 41 1.24 5.50 -3.48
C MET A 41 2.10 5.94 -4.65
N HIS A 42 3.17 6.65 -4.36
CA HIS A 42 4.21 7.05 -5.30
C HIS A 42 5.41 6.14 -5.12
N LEU A 43 5.72 5.37 -6.14
CA LEU A 43 6.74 4.32 -6.14
C LEU A 43 7.88 4.70 -7.06
N GLU A 44 9.10 4.70 -6.55
CA GLU A 44 10.29 4.95 -7.38
C GLU A 44 10.50 3.80 -8.39
N ALA A 45 11.18 4.10 -9.48
CA ALA A 45 11.60 3.08 -10.45
C ALA A 45 12.58 2.09 -9.81
N GLY A 46 12.47 0.82 -10.15
CA GLY A 46 13.35 -0.23 -9.63
C GLY A 46 13.13 -0.60 -8.18
N TRP A 47 11.96 -0.31 -7.64
CA TRP A 47 11.60 -0.72 -6.28
C TRP A 47 11.08 -2.15 -6.26
N ASP A 48 11.72 -3.02 -5.49
CA ASP A 48 11.36 -4.44 -5.41
C ASP A 48 10.06 -4.71 -4.64
N GLY A 49 9.56 -3.71 -3.93
CA GLY A 49 8.36 -3.85 -3.11
C GLY A 49 8.60 -4.50 -1.75
N PRO A 50 7.53 -4.68 -0.97
CA PRO A 50 7.58 -5.47 0.25
C PRO A 50 7.74 -6.96 -0.10
N PRO A 51 8.18 -7.79 0.85
CA PRO A 51 8.14 -9.24 0.69
C PRO A 51 6.75 -9.71 0.29
N ALA A 52 6.67 -10.81 -0.47
CA ALA A 52 5.39 -11.44 -0.78
C ALA A 52 4.60 -11.70 0.51
N HIS A 53 3.33 -11.35 0.51
CA HIS A 53 2.49 -11.39 1.70
C HIS A 53 1.03 -11.71 1.35
N VAL A 54 0.24 -11.98 2.38
CA VAL A 54 -1.18 -12.22 2.30
C VAL A 54 -1.90 -11.39 3.37
N HIS A 55 -3.06 -10.88 3.03
CA HIS A 55 -4.00 -10.30 3.99
C HIS A 55 -5.12 -11.30 4.25
N GLU A 56 -5.42 -11.58 5.51
CA GLU A 56 -6.48 -12.54 5.85
C GLU A 56 -7.88 -11.94 5.72
N HIS A 57 -8.00 -10.63 5.93
CA HIS A 57 -9.29 -9.93 5.97
C HIS A 57 -9.39 -8.78 4.97
N VAL A 58 -8.29 -8.14 4.61
CA VAL A 58 -8.27 -6.97 3.75
C VAL A 58 -8.23 -7.37 2.28
N ASN A 59 -9.07 -6.71 1.49
CA ASN A 59 -9.01 -6.74 0.03
C ASN A 59 -8.33 -5.45 -0.45
N HIS A 60 -7.51 -5.57 -1.49
CA HIS A 60 -6.96 -4.43 -2.22
C HIS A 60 -7.65 -4.22 -3.55
N LEU A 61 -8.01 -2.99 -3.83
CA LEU A 61 -8.25 -2.55 -5.19
C LEU A 61 -7.17 -1.54 -5.54
N TRP A 62 -6.43 -1.78 -6.61
CA TRP A 62 -5.44 -0.86 -7.15
C TRP A 62 -5.87 -0.32 -8.49
N TYR A 63 -5.69 0.97 -8.68
CA TYR A 63 -5.84 1.63 -9.97
C TYR A 63 -4.52 2.34 -10.31
N VAL A 64 -3.93 2.02 -11.47
CA VAL A 64 -2.67 2.61 -11.90
C VAL A 64 -2.93 3.99 -12.48
N LEU A 65 -2.47 5.03 -11.78
CA LEU A 65 -2.66 6.43 -12.17
C LEU A 65 -1.57 6.91 -13.13
N ALA A 66 -0.34 6.43 -12.96
CA ALA A 66 0.80 6.78 -13.80
C ALA A 66 1.85 5.66 -13.79
N GLY A 67 2.64 5.59 -14.86
CA GLY A 67 3.70 4.62 -14.99
C GLY A 67 3.19 3.18 -15.12
N SER A 68 3.94 2.23 -14.54
CA SER A 68 3.62 0.82 -14.58
C SER A 68 4.01 0.11 -13.29
N VAL A 69 3.26 -0.91 -12.92
CA VAL A 69 3.44 -1.72 -11.72
C VAL A 69 3.66 -3.18 -12.11
N LEU A 70 4.64 -3.80 -11.48
CA LEU A 70 4.80 -5.25 -11.49
C LEU A 70 3.93 -5.83 -10.38
N LEU A 71 3.04 -6.77 -10.70
CA LEU A 71 2.26 -7.51 -9.72
C LEU A 71 2.51 -9.00 -9.89
N THR A 72 2.84 -9.67 -8.79
CA THR A 72 3.01 -11.11 -8.74
C THR A 72 1.84 -11.72 -7.97
N ILE A 73 1.08 -12.58 -8.63
CA ILE A 73 -0.01 -13.36 -8.03
C ILE A 73 0.20 -14.83 -8.40
N HIS A 74 0.14 -15.72 -7.42
CA HIS A 74 0.37 -17.16 -7.61
C HIS A 74 1.67 -17.49 -8.37
N GLY A 75 2.73 -16.72 -8.11
CA GLY A 75 4.02 -16.91 -8.78
C GLY A 75 4.11 -16.35 -10.21
N HIS A 76 3.02 -15.83 -10.76
CA HIS A 76 2.98 -15.14 -12.05
C HIS A 76 3.18 -13.64 -11.86
N GLN A 77 4.21 -13.10 -12.52
CA GLN A 77 4.46 -11.66 -12.54
C GLN A 77 4.09 -11.06 -13.88
N ASP A 78 3.25 -10.03 -13.85
CA ASP A 78 2.85 -9.27 -15.01
C ASP A 78 3.04 -7.76 -14.79
N LEU A 79 3.18 -7.02 -15.89
CA LEU A 79 3.31 -5.57 -15.91
C LEU A 79 1.96 -4.93 -16.24
N TYR A 80 1.53 -4.00 -15.38
CA TYR A 80 0.26 -3.28 -15.54
C TYR A 80 0.53 -1.79 -15.68
N THR A 81 -0.04 -1.19 -16.71
CA THR A 81 0.18 0.21 -17.07
C THR A 81 -0.98 1.11 -16.64
N ARG A 82 -0.80 2.42 -16.82
CA ARG A 82 -1.82 3.44 -16.52
C ARG A 82 -3.21 3.02 -17.03
N GLY A 83 -4.21 3.14 -16.13
CA GLY A 83 -5.60 2.77 -16.42
C GLY A 83 -5.95 1.33 -16.04
N SER A 84 -4.98 0.51 -15.68
CA SER A 84 -5.27 -0.85 -15.18
C SER A 84 -5.94 -0.79 -13.83
N CYS A 85 -6.95 -1.63 -13.64
CA CYS A 85 -7.63 -1.85 -12.38
C CYS A 85 -7.38 -3.29 -11.92
N LEU A 86 -6.86 -3.46 -10.71
CA LEU A 86 -6.44 -4.73 -10.16
C LEU A 86 -7.18 -4.97 -8.84
N PHE A 87 -7.79 -6.13 -8.70
CA PHE A 87 -8.44 -6.52 -7.45
C PHE A 87 -7.76 -7.76 -6.88
N VAL A 88 -7.23 -7.62 -5.67
CA VAL A 88 -6.60 -8.70 -4.93
C VAL A 88 -7.47 -9.00 -3.70
N PRO A 89 -8.26 -10.08 -3.74
CA PRO A 89 -9.07 -10.44 -2.58
C PRO A 89 -8.20 -10.91 -1.42
N SER A 90 -8.75 -10.79 -0.22
CA SER A 90 -8.14 -11.39 0.98
C SER A 90 -7.84 -12.87 0.77
N GLY A 91 -6.79 -13.36 1.41
CA GLY A 91 -6.34 -14.75 1.25
C GLY A 91 -5.48 -15.02 0.00
N THR A 92 -5.24 -14.02 -0.84
CA THR A 92 -4.42 -14.17 -2.05
C THR A 92 -2.98 -13.71 -1.80
N PRO A 93 -2.00 -14.63 -1.81
CA PRO A 93 -0.58 -14.24 -1.73
C PRO A 93 -0.18 -13.40 -2.94
N HIS A 94 0.47 -12.29 -2.68
CA HIS A 94 0.89 -11.36 -3.72
C HIS A 94 2.14 -10.58 -3.36
N ALA A 95 2.80 -10.03 -4.39
CA ALA A 95 3.90 -9.09 -4.27
C ALA A 95 3.77 -8.04 -5.37
N PHE A 96 4.23 -6.83 -5.13
CA PHE A 96 4.21 -5.76 -6.11
C PHE A 96 5.48 -4.92 -6.04
N GLY A 97 5.80 -4.25 -7.12
CA GLY A 97 6.97 -3.39 -7.24
C GLY A 97 6.94 -2.64 -8.56
N THR A 98 8.08 -2.10 -8.95
CA THR A 98 8.25 -1.35 -10.20
C THR A 98 9.41 -1.90 -11.00
N ALA A 99 9.33 -1.76 -12.33
CA ALA A 99 10.47 -2.08 -13.21
C ALA A 99 11.58 -1.03 -13.08
N ASP A 100 12.80 -1.38 -13.45
CA ASP A 100 13.99 -0.53 -13.29
C ASP A 100 13.89 0.84 -13.98
N ASN A 101 13.08 0.94 -15.01
CA ASN A 101 12.95 2.15 -15.83
C ASN A 101 11.59 2.86 -15.68
N SER A 102 10.75 2.46 -14.75
CA SER A 102 9.40 3.02 -14.61
C SER A 102 9.00 3.21 -13.17
N ALA A 103 8.90 4.47 -12.76
CA ALA A 103 8.18 4.84 -11.55
C ALA A 103 6.68 4.64 -11.74
N ALA A 104 5.93 4.57 -10.66
CA ALA A 104 4.48 4.39 -10.72
C ALA A 104 3.74 5.22 -9.68
N VAL A 105 2.50 5.54 -9.98
CA VAL A 105 1.54 6.08 -9.01
C VAL A 105 0.31 5.18 -9.01
N LEU A 106 -0.04 4.68 -7.83
CA LEU A 106 -1.20 3.81 -7.59
C LEU A 106 -2.20 4.50 -6.68
N LEU A 107 -3.48 4.34 -6.97
CA LEU A 107 -4.50 4.47 -5.94
C LEU A 107 -4.76 3.08 -5.35
N GLN A 108 -4.56 2.93 -4.04
CA GLN A 108 -4.93 1.73 -3.29
C GLN A 108 -6.17 2.01 -2.46
N VAL A 109 -7.16 1.17 -2.59
CA VAL A 109 -8.37 1.17 -1.74
C VAL A 109 -8.43 -0.14 -0.99
N ASP A 110 -8.52 -0.04 0.33
CA ASP A 110 -8.58 -1.18 1.25
C ASP A 110 -9.95 -1.32 1.86
N THR A 111 -10.50 -2.52 1.87
CA THR A 111 -11.77 -2.89 2.51
C THR A 111 -11.72 -4.32 3.04
N PRO A 112 -12.51 -4.68 4.03
CA PRO A 112 -13.42 -3.89 4.88
C PRO A 112 -12.71 -3.20 6.04
N GLN A 113 -11.40 -3.05 5.97
CA GLN A 113 -10.55 -2.43 6.97
C GLN A 113 -9.51 -1.57 6.28
N SER A 114 -9.20 -0.40 6.85
CA SER A 114 -8.14 0.49 6.36
C SER A 114 -6.75 -0.03 6.75
N LEU A 115 -5.75 0.22 5.89
CA LEU A 115 -4.34 -0.04 6.18
C LEU A 115 -3.50 1.24 6.40
N ASP A 116 -4.11 2.40 6.50
CA ASP A 116 -3.35 3.65 6.71
C ASP A 116 -2.55 3.65 8.01
N GLY A 117 -3.03 2.98 9.05
CA GLY A 117 -2.30 2.77 10.28
C GLY A 117 -0.99 2.00 10.11
N TYR A 118 -0.96 1.05 9.18
CA TYR A 118 0.26 0.30 8.84
C TYR A 118 1.35 1.23 8.29
N PHE A 119 1.00 2.07 7.33
CA PHE A 119 1.96 3.02 6.76
C PHE A 119 2.47 4.03 7.80
N ARG A 120 1.60 4.52 8.68
CA ARG A 120 2.00 5.41 9.78
C ARG A 120 3.00 4.74 10.72
N GLU A 121 2.71 3.52 11.16
CA GLU A 121 3.58 2.80 12.07
C GLU A 121 4.95 2.50 11.45
N LEU A 122 5.01 2.20 10.16
CA LEU A 122 6.28 2.04 9.45
C LEU A 122 7.13 3.32 9.51
N VAL A 123 6.53 4.47 9.19
CA VAL A 123 7.23 5.76 9.20
C VAL A 123 7.71 6.13 10.61
N GLU A 124 6.87 5.93 11.62
CA GLU A 124 7.23 6.21 13.02
C GLU A 124 8.32 5.27 13.55
N SER A 125 8.31 4.02 13.11
CA SER A 125 9.27 3.01 13.55
C SER A 125 10.64 3.13 12.87
N PHE A 126 10.66 3.63 11.65
CA PHE A 126 11.87 3.76 10.84
C PHE A 126 12.02 5.18 10.29
N PRO A 127 12.22 6.19 11.17
CA PRO A 127 12.49 7.54 10.71
C PRO A 127 13.82 7.60 9.93
N PRO A 128 14.06 8.66 9.13
CA PRO A 128 15.29 8.80 8.37
C PRO A 128 16.55 8.60 9.22
N GLY A 129 17.47 7.75 8.74
CA GLY A 129 18.72 7.42 9.43
C GLY A 129 18.62 6.25 10.42
N VAL A 130 17.44 5.73 10.68
CA VAL A 130 17.26 4.52 11.50
C VAL A 130 17.32 3.29 10.58
N PRO A 131 18.22 2.33 10.85
CA PRO A 131 18.28 1.10 10.09
C PRO A 131 16.98 0.31 10.18
N VAL A 132 16.57 -0.27 9.07
CA VAL A 132 15.40 -1.13 9.00
C VAL A 132 15.73 -2.49 9.60
N ASP A 133 15.01 -2.88 10.65
CA ASP A 133 15.10 -4.19 11.28
C ASP A 133 14.03 -5.11 10.67
N PRO A 134 14.41 -6.18 9.95
CA PRO A 134 13.44 -7.10 9.33
C PRO A 134 12.48 -7.74 10.33
N ALA A 135 12.94 -8.11 11.52
CA ALA A 135 12.08 -8.71 12.54
C ALA A 135 11.02 -7.73 13.04
N ARG A 136 11.39 -6.46 13.17
CA ARG A 136 10.45 -5.39 13.55
C ARG A 136 9.44 -5.09 12.44
N ILE A 137 9.87 -5.15 11.19
CA ILE A 137 8.93 -5.04 10.05
C ILE A 137 7.91 -6.17 10.09
N ASP A 138 8.33 -7.40 10.27
CA ASP A 138 7.44 -8.57 10.34
C ASP A 138 6.40 -8.40 11.46
N ASP A 139 6.80 -7.91 12.62
CA ASP A 139 5.88 -7.65 13.72
C ASP A 139 4.86 -6.57 13.39
N ILE A 140 5.30 -5.48 12.76
CA ILE A 140 4.42 -4.40 12.32
C ILE A 140 3.43 -4.93 11.27
N MET A 141 3.92 -5.63 10.26
CA MET A 141 3.08 -6.24 9.22
C MET A 141 1.96 -7.09 9.83
N ARG A 142 2.31 -8.00 10.75
CA ARG A 142 1.34 -8.91 11.37
C ARG A 142 0.26 -8.18 12.17
N ARG A 143 0.61 -7.08 12.84
CA ARG A 143 -0.38 -6.26 13.55
C ARG A 143 -1.40 -5.58 12.64
N HIS A 144 -1.05 -5.44 11.36
CA HIS A 144 -1.90 -4.80 10.35
C HIS A 144 -2.37 -5.77 9.26
N ASP A 145 -2.74 -6.99 9.65
CA ASP A 145 -3.28 -8.01 8.73
C ASP A 145 -2.41 -8.26 7.49
N THR A 146 -1.09 -8.12 7.63
CA THR A 146 -0.14 -8.31 6.55
C THR A 146 0.84 -9.41 6.95
N HIS A 147 0.67 -10.60 6.37
CA HIS A 147 1.41 -11.79 6.77
C HIS A 147 2.40 -12.21 5.70
N PRO A 148 3.73 -12.10 5.94
CA PRO A 148 4.72 -12.58 4.99
C PRO A 148 4.49 -14.05 4.64
N VAL A 149 4.66 -14.40 3.37
CA VAL A 149 4.64 -15.79 2.90
C VAL A 149 6.05 -16.25 2.58
N THR A 150 6.33 -17.50 2.91
CA THR A 150 7.63 -18.14 2.66
C THR A 150 7.61 -18.97 1.38
#